data_a013d61c91314fbebaabd13e1987ff3b
#
_entry.id   a013d61c91314fbebaabd13e1987ff3b
#
_cell.length_a   1.000
_cell.length_b   1.000
_cell.length_c   1.000
_cell.angle_alpha   90.00
_cell.angle_beta   90.00
_cell.angle_gamma   90.00
#
_symmetry.space_group_name_H-M   'P 1'
#
loop_
_entity.id
_entity.type
_entity.pdbx_description
1 polymer ?
#
loop_
_entity_poly.entity_id
_entity_poly.type
_entity_poly.pdbx_seq_one_letter_code
_entity_poly.pdbx_strand_id
1 'polypeptide(L)'
;MAESLLLPLVRGVAGKAADALVETVTRMCGLDDDRQTLERRLLAVESKLANAEEMSETNPYVKSWMKELKSVAYQADDVLDDFQYEALRRQSKIGKSTTRKVLSYIMRHSPLLFRFEMSRKLKNVLKTINKLVKEMNMFGLESSVRREERQHPWRQTHSKLDETTQIFGRDDDKEVVVKLLLDQQDQRRVQVLPIIGMGGLGKTTLAKMVYNDQEVQQHFELKMWHCVSDNFDFIALLKSIIELVVSGRCDMPDMIELLQKKLEQVIGQKRFMLVLDDVWNEDERKWEDVLKPLLCSVGGPGSVIIVTTRSLKVASIMQTLRPHKLACLSEQDSWELFAQKAYSNGAEQEQAELVSIGRRIVNKCKGVPLALKTMGGLLSSYQQVQEWKAIEENDIGDSVRGLCDEQGYVDPTMDGKWFYSREETNGIDIKRRIHFR
;
A
#
# COMPACT_ATOMS: atom_id res chain seq x y z
N MET A 1 19.30 -3.92 6.79
CA MET A 1 18.07 -4.72 6.60
C MET A 1 17.25 -5.00 7.89
N ALA A 2 17.68 -4.54 9.05
CA ALA A 2 16.91 -4.69 10.31
C ALA A 2 16.17 -3.42 10.75
N GLU A 3 16.30 -2.33 10.02
CA GLU A 3 15.81 -1.00 10.43
C GLU A 3 14.40 -0.66 9.87
N SER A 4 13.96 -1.34 8.82
CA SER A 4 12.65 -1.09 8.17
C SER A 4 11.40 -1.50 8.97
N LEU A 5 11.56 -2.04 10.18
CA LEU A 5 10.45 -2.49 11.04
C LEU A 5 10.11 -1.50 12.17
N LEU A 6 10.83 -0.38 12.31
CA LEU A 6 10.63 0.52 13.46
C LEU A 6 9.38 1.37 13.31
N LEU A 7 9.13 1.92 12.13
CA LEU A 7 7.92 2.72 11.87
C LEU A 7 6.62 1.92 12.03
N PRO A 8 6.48 0.70 11.45
CA PRO A 8 5.32 -0.15 11.71
C PRO A 8 5.14 -0.53 13.18
N LEU A 9 6.24 -0.78 13.90
CA LEU A 9 6.20 -1.08 15.34
C LEU A 9 5.66 0.12 16.13
N VAL A 10 6.24 1.31 15.95
CA VAL A 10 5.80 2.53 16.66
C VAL A 10 4.34 2.85 16.37
N ARG A 11 3.91 2.73 15.10
CA ARG A 11 2.52 2.91 14.68
C ARG A 11 1.59 1.88 15.32
N GLY A 12 1.99 0.61 15.35
CA GLY A 12 1.23 -0.48 15.97
C GLY A 12 1.02 -0.23 17.47
N VAL A 13 2.07 0.17 18.17
CA VAL A 13 2.02 0.48 19.62
C VAL A 13 1.16 1.72 19.89
N ALA A 14 1.24 2.76 19.05
CA ALA A 14 0.37 3.94 19.16
C ALA A 14 -1.11 3.56 18.95
N GLY A 15 -1.41 2.71 17.95
CA GLY A 15 -2.76 2.18 17.71
C GLY A 15 -3.29 1.34 18.88
N LYS A 16 -2.46 0.48 19.50
CA LYS A 16 -2.84 -0.26 20.71
C LYS A 16 -3.09 0.70 21.90
N ALA A 17 -2.32 1.76 22.03
CA ALA A 17 -2.56 2.77 23.07
C ALA A 17 -3.91 3.48 22.90
N ALA A 18 -4.40 3.65 21.67
CA ALA A 18 -5.71 4.22 21.35
C ALA A 18 -6.86 3.19 21.43
N ASP A 19 -6.58 1.90 21.68
CA ASP A 19 -7.58 0.83 21.71
C ASP A 19 -8.58 1.01 22.86
N ALA A 20 -9.89 0.87 22.58
CA ALA A 20 -10.97 1.05 23.53
C ALA A 20 -10.92 0.10 24.74
N LEU A 21 -10.37 -1.11 24.57
CA LEU A 21 -10.18 -2.07 25.66
C LEU A 21 -9.10 -1.60 26.62
N VAL A 22 -7.97 -1.11 26.07
CA VAL A 22 -6.87 -0.53 26.86
C VAL A 22 -7.35 0.72 27.60
N GLU A 23 -8.06 1.61 26.92
CA GLU A 23 -8.65 2.82 27.50
C GLU A 23 -9.55 2.48 28.69
N THR A 24 -10.42 1.49 28.54
CA THR A 24 -11.34 1.08 29.60
C THR A 24 -10.58 0.64 30.85
N VAL A 25 -9.55 -0.19 30.73
CA VAL A 25 -8.79 -0.71 31.87
C VAL A 25 -7.89 0.36 32.48
N THR A 26 -7.23 1.19 31.64
CA THR A 26 -6.38 2.29 32.14
C THR A 26 -7.17 3.34 32.89
N ARG A 27 -8.41 3.65 32.43
CA ARG A 27 -9.35 4.54 33.14
C ARG A 27 -9.76 3.94 34.47
N MET A 28 -10.09 2.66 34.53
CA MET A 28 -10.40 1.96 35.79
C MET A 28 -9.22 1.92 36.76
N CYS A 29 -8.00 1.87 36.26
CA CYS A 29 -6.77 1.89 37.06
C CYS A 29 -6.31 3.29 37.43
N GLY A 30 -6.91 4.37 36.91
CA GLY A 30 -6.46 5.76 37.07
C GLY A 30 -5.11 6.02 36.39
N LEU A 31 -4.86 5.39 35.25
CA LEU A 31 -3.63 5.49 34.44
C LEU A 31 -3.89 6.03 33.03
N ASP A 32 -5.08 6.57 32.78
CA ASP A 32 -5.49 7.01 31.45
C ASP A 32 -4.68 8.22 30.94
N ASP A 33 -4.32 9.15 31.84
CA ASP A 33 -3.46 10.28 31.49
C ASP A 33 -2.05 9.83 31.04
N ASP A 34 -1.51 8.81 31.72
CA ASP A 34 -0.22 8.22 31.34
C ASP A 34 -0.32 7.51 29.98
N ARG A 35 -1.42 6.80 29.69
CA ARG A 35 -1.71 6.17 28.40
C ARG A 35 -1.81 7.21 27.28
N GLN A 36 -2.61 8.25 27.45
CA GLN A 36 -2.78 9.33 26.48
C GLN A 36 -1.46 10.08 26.23
N THR A 37 -0.63 10.20 27.27
CA THR A 37 0.70 10.79 27.12
C THR A 37 1.60 9.89 26.29
N LEU A 38 1.56 8.57 26.50
CA LEU A 38 2.29 7.59 25.70
C LEU A 38 1.88 7.68 24.22
N GLU A 39 0.59 7.64 23.94
CA GLU A 39 0.02 7.75 22.60
C GLU A 39 0.53 9.02 21.88
N ARG A 40 0.37 10.18 22.49
CA ARG A 40 0.84 11.46 21.93
C ARG A 40 2.34 11.49 21.66
N ARG A 41 3.16 10.88 22.52
CA ARG A 41 4.62 10.81 22.35
C ARG A 41 5.01 9.87 21.21
N LEU A 42 4.34 8.73 21.08
CA LEU A 42 4.57 7.79 19.97
C LEU A 42 4.19 8.42 18.62
N LEU A 43 3.07 9.13 18.53
CA LEU A 43 2.67 9.87 17.33
C LEU A 43 3.68 10.96 16.96
N ALA A 44 4.20 11.68 17.98
CA ALA A 44 5.25 12.69 17.73
C ALA A 44 6.57 12.08 17.21
N VAL A 45 6.93 10.89 17.70
CA VAL A 45 8.08 10.13 17.20
C VAL A 45 7.82 9.61 15.79
N GLU A 46 6.64 9.04 15.54
CA GLU A 46 6.24 8.54 14.22
C GLU A 46 6.41 9.59 13.14
N SER A 47 5.96 10.83 13.40
CA SER A 47 6.05 11.94 12.44
C SER A 47 7.46 12.32 12.02
N LYS A 48 8.49 11.89 12.75
CA LYS A 48 9.90 12.25 12.51
C LYS A 48 10.78 11.03 12.16
N LEU A 49 10.22 9.83 12.23
CA LEU A 49 10.98 8.59 12.11
C LEU A 49 11.59 8.41 10.72
N ALA A 50 10.87 8.82 9.65
CA ALA A 50 11.38 8.75 8.28
C ALA A 50 12.68 9.56 8.09
N ASN A 51 12.75 10.75 8.71
CA ASN A 51 13.97 11.57 8.67
C ASN A 51 15.10 10.95 9.52
N ALA A 52 14.76 10.29 10.63
CA ALA A 52 15.72 9.60 11.46
C ALA A 52 16.33 8.38 10.75
N GLU A 53 15.54 7.64 9.96
CA GLU A 53 16.02 6.52 9.16
C GLU A 53 17.06 6.98 8.13
N GLU A 54 16.79 8.07 7.40
CA GLU A 54 17.74 8.66 6.43
C GLU A 54 19.04 9.13 7.12
N MET A 55 18.92 9.77 8.27
CA MET A 55 20.09 10.26 9.03
C MET A 55 20.88 9.13 9.70
N SER A 56 20.28 7.98 9.95
CA SER A 56 20.94 6.85 10.62
C SER A 56 22.06 6.23 9.79
N GLU A 57 22.02 6.40 8.46
CA GLU A 57 23.07 5.92 7.57
C GLU A 57 24.37 6.70 7.72
N THR A 58 24.28 7.99 8.06
CA THR A 58 25.43 8.89 8.17
C THR A 58 25.78 9.29 9.61
N ASN A 59 24.84 9.15 10.55
CA ASN A 59 24.98 9.60 11.93
C ASN A 59 24.86 8.42 12.94
N PRO A 60 26.00 7.99 13.56
CA PRO A 60 25.99 6.88 14.54
C PRO A 60 25.14 7.15 15.80
N TYR A 61 24.95 8.42 16.17
CA TYR A 61 24.13 8.79 17.33
C TYR A 61 22.65 8.56 17.04
N VAL A 62 22.18 8.94 15.85
CA VAL A 62 20.80 8.67 15.40
C VAL A 62 20.55 7.17 15.31
N LYS A 63 21.52 6.40 14.83
CA LYS A 63 21.43 4.94 14.78
C LYS A 63 21.28 4.31 16.17
N SER A 64 22.04 4.81 17.15
CA SER A 64 21.94 4.35 18.55
C SER A 64 20.60 4.73 19.17
N TRP A 65 20.11 5.96 18.88
CA TRP A 65 18.81 6.44 19.30
C TRP A 65 17.66 5.58 18.75
N MET A 66 17.70 5.20 17.47
CA MET A 66 16.72 4.30 16.85
C MET A 66 16.71 2.92 17.50
N LYS A 67 17.86 2.39 17.88
CA LYS A 67 17.96 1.11 18.60
C LYS A 67 17.32 1.19 19.99
N GLU A 68 17.54 2.28 20.73
CA GLU A 68 16.91 2.53 22.04
C GLU A 68 15.41 2.72 21.89
N LEU A 69 14.96 3.44 20.86
CA LEU A 69 13.54 3.62 20.53
C LEU A 69 12.85 2.28 20.23
N LYS A 70 13.49 1.41 19.46
CA LYS A 70 12.98 0.07 19.17
C LYS A 70 12.78 -0.75 20.45
N SER A 71 13.75 -0.72 21.33
CA SER A 71 13.68 -1.42 22.62
C SER A 71 12.53 -0.93 23.49
N VAL A 72 12.34 0.40 23.56
CA VAL A 72 11.29 0.99 24.39
C VAL A 72 9.89 0.83 23.76
N ALA A 73 9.81 0.77 22.44
CA ALA A 73 8.56 0.47 21.74
C ALA A 73 8.06 -0.94 22.06
N TYR A 74 8.93 -1.95 22.06
CA TYR A 74 8.57 -3.30 22.52
C TYR A 74 8.14 -3.34 23.98
N GLN A 75 8.82 -2.61 24.88
CA GLN A 75 8.40 -2.52 26.29
C GLN A 75 7.03 -1.87 26.42
N ALA A 76 6.72 -0.87 25.61
CA ALA A 76 5.39 -0.25 25.56
C ALA A 76 4.33 -1.23 25.06
N ASP A 77 4.65 -2.00 24.02
CA ASP A 77 3.79 -3.05 23.46
C ASP A 77 3.41 -4.09 24.51
N ASP A 78 4.39 -4.62 25.24
CA ASP A 78 4.19 -5.58 26.33
C ASP A 78 3.26 -5.01 27.43
N VAL A 79 3.43 -3.74 27.81
CA VAL A 79 2.59 -3.10 28.83
C VAL A 79 1.15 -2.95 28.33
N LEU A 80 0.95 -2.60 27.05
CA LEU A 80 -0.37 -2.46 26.46
C LEU A 80 -1.06 -3.82 26.30
N ASP A 81 -0.32 -4.86 25.97
CA ASP A 81 -0.82 -6.25 25.93
C ASP A 81 -1.27 -6.73 27.32
N ASP A 82 -0.55 -6.40 28.39
CA ASP A 82 -0.98 -6.66 29.77
C ASP A 82 -2.33 -6.01 30.08
N PHE A 83 -2.58 -4.78 29.59
CA PHE A 83 -3.87 -4.10 29.76
C PHE A 83 -4.97 -4.76 28.91
N GLN A 84 -4.71 -5.14 27.66
CA GLN A 84 -5.68 -5.85 26.81
C GLN A 84 -6.05 -7.21 27.41
N TYR A 85 -5.06 -7.96 27.86
CA TYR A 85 -5.29 -9.23 28.54
C TYR A 85 -6.19 -9.08 29.77
N GLU A 86 -5.93 -8.07 30.61
CA GLU A 86 -6.77 -7.81 31.80
C GLU A 86 -8.19 -7.39 31.41
N ALA A 87 -8.37 -6.64 30.31
CA ALA A 87 -9.69 -6.29 29.76
C ALA A 87 -10.50 -7.54 29.40
N LEU A 88 -9.91 -8.42 28.58
CA LEU A 88 -10.52 -9.66 28.13
C LEU A 88 -10.82 -10.60 29.32
N ARG A 89 -9.92 -10.68 30.30
CA ARG A 89 -10.10 -11.44 31.52
C ARG A 89 -11.30 -10.98 32.34
N ARG A 90 -11.53 -9.65 32.40
CA ARG A 90 -12.69 -9.08 33.10
C ARG A 90 -13.99 -9.33 32.36
N GLN A 91 -13.99 -9.23 31.04
CA GLN A 91 -15.14 -9.56 30.21
C GLN A 91 -15.56 -11.03 30.36
N SER A 92 -14.59 -11.95 30.40
CA SER A 92 -14.89 -13.39 30.54
C SER A 92 -15.44 -13.79 31.92
N LYS A 93 -15.26 -12.97 32.96
CA LYS A 93 -15.76 -13.24 34.33
C LYS A 93 -17.21 -12.83 34.55
N ILE A 94 -17.78 -12.01 33.68
CA ILE A 94 -19.18 -11.55 33.81
C ILE A 94 -20.20 -12.70 33.59
N GLY A 95 -19.75 -13.89 33.12
CA GLY A 95 -20.63 -15.03 32.77
C GLY A 95 -20.60 -16.26 33.70
N LYS A 96 -19.79 -16.35 34.75
CA LYS A 96 -19.69 -17.59 35.57
C LYS A 96 -19.57 -17.30 37.08
N SER A 97 -20.69 -17.45 37.77
CA SER A 97 -20.77 -17.55 39.25
C SER A 97 -20.34 -18.94 39.72
N THR A 98 -19.28 -19.06 40.53
CA THR A 98 -19.08 -20.17 41.48
C THR A 98 -18.11 -19.80 42.62
N THR A 99 -18.60 -19.89 43.80
CA THR A 99 -18.20 -19.22 45.05
C THR A 99 -17.13 -19.90 45.91
N ARG A 100 -16.26 -20.75 45.46
CA ARG A 100 -15.31 -21.44 46.36
C ARG A 100 -13.83 -21.54 45.96
N LYS A 101 -13.45 -21.17 44.74
CA LYS A 101 -12.03 -21.10 44.31
C LYS A 101 -11.47 -19.67 44.29
N VAL A 102 -12.19 -18.71 44.83
CA VAL A 102 -11.90 -17.28 44.69
C VAL A 102 -10.83 -16.79 45.68
N LEU A 103 -10.70 -17.37 46.86
CA LEU A 103 -9.78 -16.84 47.87
C LEU A 103 -8.29 -17.07 47.58
N SER A 104 -7.90 -18.23 47.07
CA SER A 104 -6.49 -18.49 46.73
C SER A 104 -6.01 -17.76 45.45
N TYR A 105 -6.96 -17.42 44.60
CA TYR A 105 -6.72 -16.72 43.35
C TYR A 105 -6.62 -15.19 43.56
N ILE A 106 -7.34 -14.65 44.57
CA ILE A 106 -7.36 -13.23 44.95
C ILE A 106 -6.00 -12.77 45.48
N MET A 107 -5.27 -13.63 46.20
CA MET A 107 -3.95 -13.27 46.76
C MET A 107 -2.85 -13.09 45.71
N ARG A 108 -2.94 -13.74 44.56
CA ARG A 108 -1.93 -13.65 43.47
C ARG A 108 -2.23 -12.59 42.43
N HIS A 109 -3.46 -12.08 42.37
CA HIS A 109 -3.96 -11.14 41.36
C HIS A 109 -4.81 -10.03 41.97
N SER A 110 -4.31 -9.39 43.02
CA SER A 110 -4.95 -8.22 43.63
C SER A 110 -5.03 -7.09 42.58
N PRO A 111 -6.21 -6.49 42.39
CA PRO A 111 -6.37 -5.31 41.51
C PRO A 111 -5.41 -4.16 41.87
N LEU A 112 -5.05 -4.05 43.17
CA LEU A 112 -4.10 -3.06 43.65
C LEU A 112 -2.65 -3.38 43.24
N LEU A 113 -2.26 -4.64 43.28
CA LEU A 113 -0.91 -5.06 42.83
C LEU A 113 -0.76 -4.89 41.31
N PHE A 114 -1.76 -5.27 40.53
CA PHE A 114 -1.79 -5.04 39.09
C PHE A 114 -1.66 -3.55 38.76
N ARG A 115 -2.47 -2.71 39.41
CA ARG A 115 -2.42 -1.24 39.24
C ARG A 115 -1.03 -0.69 39.58
N PHE A 116 -0.44 -1.12 40.68
CA PHE A 116 0.89 -0.65 41.09
C PHE A 116 1.99 -1.09 40.10
N GLU A 117 1.95 -2.35 39.67
CA GLU A 117 2.91 -2.88 38.70
C GLU A 117 2.80 -2.17 37.36
N MET A 118 1.58 -2.02 36.82
CA MET A 118 1.33 -1.33 35.55
C MET A 118 1.70 0.15 35.62
N SER A 119 1.39 0.83 36.72
CA SER A 119 1.82 2.21 36.93
C SER A 119 3.34 2.36 36.86
N ARG A 120 4.07 1.42 37.50
CA ARG A 120 5.53 1.44 37.47
C ARG A 120 6.09 1.16 36.06
N LYS A 121 5.57 0.14 35.37
CA LYS A 121 5.97 -0.21 34.00
C LYS A 121 5.72 0.96 33.04
N LEU A 122 4.49 1.51 33.05
CA LEU A 122 4.10 2.61 32.17
C LEU A 122 4.90 3.89 32.42
N LYS A 123 5.15 4.25 33.68
CA LYS A 123 6.01 5.40 34.03
C LYS A 123 7.46 5.22 33.58
N ASN A 124 8.01 4.01 33.65
CA ASN A 124 9.35 3.73 33.15
C ASN A 124 9.42 3.90 31.61
N VAL A 125 8.45 3.36 30.87
CA VAL A 125 8.32 3.55 29.42
C VAL A 125 8.21 5.03 29.09
N LEU A 126 7.32 5.77 29.74
CA LEU A 126 7.15 7.21 29.54
C LEU A 126 8.41 8.01 29.82
N LYS A 127 9.14 7.67 30.87
CA LYS A 127 10.43 8.31 31.20
C LYS A 127 11.42 8.16 30.05
N THR A 128 11.56 6.96 29.51
CA THR A 128 12.50 6.68 28.41
C THR A 128 12.04 7.33 27.10
N ILE A 129 10.74 7.22 26.76
CA ILE A 129 10.21 7.88 25.55
C ILE A 129 10.37 9.41 25.65
N ASN A 130 10.11 10.03 26.81
CA ASN A 130 10.30 11.46 26.99
C ASN A 130 11.77 11.88 26.84
N LYS A 131 12.74 11.05 27.28
CA LYS A 131 14.17 11.26 27.01
C LYS A 131 14.45 11.22 25.50
N LEU A 132 13.96 10.18 24.80
CA LEU A 132 14.17 10.00 23.37
C LEU A 132 13.53 11.13 22.54
N VAL A 133 12.34 11.62 22.93
CA VAL A 133 11.70 12.78 22.28
C VAL A 133 12.52 14.06 22.46
N LYS A 134 13.16 14.26 23.60
CA LYS A 134 14.06 15.41 23.82
C LYS A 134 15.31 15.30 22.93
N GLU A 135 15.94 14.12 22.90
CA GLU A 135 17.10 13.85 22.04
C GLU A 135 16.77 14.02 20.55
N MET A 136 15.60 13.55 20.12
CA MET A 136 15.08 13.74 18.76
C MET A 136 15.05 15.22 18.35
N ASN A 137 14.61 16.10 19.26
CA ASN A 137 14.60 17.54 19.00
C ASN A 137 16.01 18.13 18.93
N MET A 138 16.97 17.58 19.68
CA MET A 138 18.40 18.00 19.64
C MET A 138 19.09 17.60 18.33
N PHE A 139 18.68 16.50 17.71
CA PHE A 139 19.21 16.08 16.40
C PHE A 139 18.71 16.92 15.23
N GLY A 140 17.84 17.92 15.47
CA GLY A 140 17.27 18.75 14.41
C GLY A 140 16.34 17.99 13.48
N LEU A 141 15.76 16.87 13.96
CA LEU A 141 14.76 16.11 13.21
C LEU A 141 13.50 16.97 13.09
N GLU A 142 13.36 17.67 11.96
CA GLU A 142 12.16 18.43 11.65
C GLU A 142 10.97 17.47 11.43
N SER A 143 9.76 17.91 11.81
CA SER A 143 8.58 17.15 11.45
C SER A 143 8.43 17.15 9.93
N SER A 144 8.19 16.01 9.34
CA SER A 144 8.03 15.78 7.90
C SER A 144 6.89 16.57 7.23
N VAL A 145 6.16 17.39 8.00
CA VAL A 145 5.01 18.20 7.54
C VAL A 145 5.41 19.28 6.51
N ARG A 146 6.70 19.48 6.21
CA ARG A 146 7.19 20.47 5.23
C ARG A 146 8.31 20.01 4.29
N ARG A 147 8.62 18.72 4.24
CA ARG A 147 9.35 18.20 3.08
C ARG A 147 8.34 17.44 2.23
N GLU A 148 8.27 17.85 0.98
CA GLU A 148 7.67 17.07 -0.09
C GLU A 148 7.95 15.59 0.20
N GLU A 149 6.87 14.80 0.38
CA GLU A 149 7.00 13.35 0.42
C GLU A 149 7.83 12.98 -0.82
N ARG A 150 9.11 12.69 -0.60
CA ARG A 150 9.89 12.04 -1.63
C ARG A 150 9.15 10.74 -1.87
N GLN A 151 8.35 10.73 -2.92
CA GLN A 151 7.72 9.52 -3.43
C GLN A 151 8.79 8.45 -3.39
N HIS A 152 8.54 7.37 -2.67
CA HIS A 152 9.51 6.27 -2.61
C HIS A 152 9.91 5.94 -4.05
N PRO A 153 11.19 5.99 -4.44
CA PRO A 153 11.61 5.88 -5.84
C PRO A 153 11.07 4.62 -6.53
N TRP A 154 10.78 3.57 -5.77
CA TRP A 154 10.21 2.32 -6.24
C TRP A 154 8.68 2.34 -6.48
N ARG A 155 7.96 3.40 -6.02
CA ARG A 155 6.53 3.62 -6.33
C ARG A 155 6.31 4.53 -7.53
N GLN A 156 7.35 5.19 -8.05
CA GLN A 156 7.21 5.98 -9.25
C GLN A 156 7.01 5.04 -10.45
N THR A 157 5.77 4.93 -10.90
CA THR A 157 5.48 4.26 -12.16
C THR A 157 5.85 5.20 -13.30
N HIS A 158 6.43 4.64 -14.34
CA HIS A 158 6.76 5.37 -15.58
C HIS A 158 6.01 4.77 -16.76
N SER A 159 5.84 5.53 -17.83
CA SER A 159 5.09 5.13 -19.01
C SER A 159 5.74 4.02 -19.85
N LYS A 160 7.06 3.78 -19.74
CA LYS A 160 7.76 2.80 -20.55
C LYS A 160 7.35 1.37 -20.19
N LEU A 161 7.12 0.57 -21.20
CA LEU A 161 7.09 -0.89 -21.10
C LEU A 161 8.53 -1.40 -21.19
N ASP A 162 8.83 -2.44 -20.43
CA ASP A 162 10.05 -3.18 -20.59
C ASP A 162 9.87 -4.10 -21.82
N GLU A 163 10.63 -3.85 -22.88
CA GLU A 163 10.55 -4.58 -24.14
C GLU A 163 10.84 -6.08 -23.98
N THR A 164 11.52 -6.45 -22.90
CA THR A 164 11.85 -7.85 -22.60
C THR A 164 10.73 -8.59 -21.86
N THR A 165 9.73 -7.84 -21.34
CA THR A 165 8.66 -8.43 -20.53
C THR A 165 7.45 -8.77 -21.39
N GLN A 166 7.24 -10.06 -21.65
CA GLN A 166 6.00 -10.54 -22.26
C GLN A 166 4.82 -10.32 -21.30
N ILE A 167 3.74 -9.74 -21.82
CA ILE A 167 2.49 -9.51 -21.09
C ILE A 167 1.48 -10.54 -21.57
N PHE A 168 0.77 -11.17 -20.66
CA PHE A 168 -0.20 -12.22 -20.95
C PHE A 168 -1.62 -11.75 -20.65
N GLY A 169 -2.57 -12.13 -21.50
CA GLY A 169 -4.02 -12.03 -21.28
C GLY A 169 -4.53 -10.59 -21.10
N ARG A 170 -3.93 -9.61 -21.78
CA ARG A 170 -4.34 -8.20 -21.73
C ARG A 170 -4.57 -7.56 -23.12
N ASP A 171 -4.46 -8.35 -24.19
CA ASP A 171 -4.61 -7.81 -25.54
C ASP A 171 -6.04 -7.40 -25.83
N ASP A 172 -7.04 -8.18 -25.44
CA ASP A 172 -8.46 -7.84 -25.57
C ASP A 172 -8.82 -6.60 -24.76
N ASP A 173 -8.36 -6.52 -23.50
CA ASP A 173 -8.54 -5.33 -22.65
C ASP A 173 -7.93 -4.08 -23.30
N LYS A 174 -6.72 -4.22 -23.88
CA LYS A 174 -6.03 -3.15 -24.58
C LYS A 174 -6.83 -2.68 -25.81
N GLU A 175 -7.30 -3.62 -26.66
CA GLU A 175 -8.07 -3.29 -27.86
C GLU A 175 -9.35 -2.53 -27.50
N VAL A 176 -10.10 -2.98 -26.49
CA VAL A 176 -11.30 -2.30 -25.98
C VAL A 176 -10.98 -0.89 -25.53
N VAL A 177 -9.92 -0.70 -24.74
CA VAL A 177 -9.55 0.62 -24.22
C VAL A 177 -9.08 1.53 -25.36
N VAL A 178 -8.20 1.07 -26.25
CA VAL A 178 -7.72 1.84 -27.42
C VAL A 178 -8.90 2.31 -28.26
N LYS A 179 -9.85 1.42 -28.57
CA LYS A 179 -11.04 1.77 -29.34
C LYS A 179 -11.86 2.86 -28.65
N LEU A 180 -12.09 2.74 -27.33
CA LEU A 180 -12.80 3.77 -26.55
C LEU A 180 -12.10 5.14 -26.59
N LEU A 181 -10.76 5.19 -26.63
CA LEU A 181 -10.00 6.43 -26.72
C LEU A 181 -10.08 7.08 -28.10
N LEU A 182 -10.03 6.28 -29.15
CA LEU A 182 -10.05 6.78 -30.55
C LEU A 182 -11.44 7.22 -30.99
N ASP A 183 -12.50 6.65 -30.45
CA ASP A 183 -13.90 7.01 -30.74
C ASP A 183 -14.32 8.40 -30.20
N GLN A 184 -13.43 9.08 -29.42
CA GLN A 184 -13.75 10.38 -28.78
C GLN A 184 -13.43 11.60 -29.64
N GLN A 185 -13.32 11.46 -30.96
CA GLN A 185 -12.81 12.50 -31.87
C GLN A 185 -13.63 13.82 -31.85
N ASP A 186 -14.95 13.73 -31.68
CA ASP A 186 -15.84 14.90 -31.77
C ASP A 186 -16.26 15.48 -30.40
N GLN A 187 -15.71 14.95 -29.30
CA GLN A 187 -16.07 15.41 -27.95
C GLN A 187 -15.37 16.74 -27.63
N ARG A 188 -16.16 17.78 -27.36
CA ARG A 188 -15.64 19.10 -26.96
C ARG A 188 -15.13 19.16 -25.51
N ARG A 189 -15.42 18.14 -24.69
CA ARG A 189 -15.00 18.07 -23.29
C ARG A 189 -13.96 16.97 -23.12
N VAL A 190 -13.04 17.20 -22.23
CA VAL A 190 -12.08 16.16 -21.82
C VAL A 190 -12.85 14.97 -21.23
N GLN A 191 -12.60 13.78 -21.77
CA GLN A 191 -13.21 12.55 -21.29
C GLN A 191 -12.32 11.87 -20.24
N VAL A 192 -12.93 11.17 -19.30
CA VAL A 192 -12.21 10.43 -18.26
C VAL A 192 -12.62 8.97 -18.27
N LEU A 193 -11.65 8.10 -18.51
CA LEU A 193 -11.81 6.65 -18.52
C LEU A 193 -11.13 6.02 -17.30
N PRO A 194 -11.88 5.59 -16.28
CA PRO A 194 -11.33 4.82 -15.18
C PRO A 194 -11.04 3.36 -15.58
N ILE A 195 -9.87 2.85 -15.21
CA ILE A 195 -9.51 1.44 -15.22
C ILE A 195 -9.52 0.95 -13.76
N ILE A 196 -10.46 0.06 -13.45
CA ILE A 196 -10.73 -0.36 -12.08
C ILE A 196 -10.33 -1.82 -11.88
N GLY A 197 -9.86 -2.14 -10.70
CA GLY A 197 -9.58 -3.53 -10.29
C GLY A 197 -8.72 -3.58 -9.06
N MET A 198 -8.65 -4.74 -8.42
CA MET A 198 -7.81 -5.00 -7.24
C MET A 198 -6.32 -4.70 -7.48
N GLY A 199 -5.58 -4.51 -6.39
CA GLY A 199 -4.12 -4.45 -6.41
C GLY A 199 -3.51 -5.70 -7.05
N GLY A 200 -2.53 -5.51 -7.95
CA GLY A 200 -1.85 -6.64 -8.61
C GLY A 200 -2.55 -7.23 -9.84
N LEU A 201 -3.73 -6.76 -10.24
CA LEU A 201 -4.40 -7.21 -11.47
C LEU A 201 -3.74 -6.73 -12.77
N GLY A 202 -2.86 -5.71 -12.70
CA GLY A 202 -2.16 -5.21 -13.87
C GLY A 202 -2.79 -3.95 -14.50
N LYS A 203 -3.55 -3.14 -13.75
CA LYS A 203 -4.12 -1.87 -14.24
C LYS A 203 -3.06 -0.94 -14.83
N THR A 204 -1.97 -0.70 -14.09
CA THR A 204 -0.81 0.07 -14.57
C THR A 204 -0.19 -0.55 -15.82
N THR A 205 -0.14 -1.88 -15.90
CA THR A 205 0.38 -2.60 -17.09
C THR A 205 -0.51 -2.34 -18.30
N LEU A 206 -1.84 -2.46 -18.15
CA LEU A 206 -2.79 -2.15 -19.22
C LEU A 206 -2.67 -0.69 -19.65
N ALA A 207 -2.62 0.26 -18.70
CA ALA A 207 -2.44 1.68 -19.01
C ALA A 207 -1.13 1.93 -19.78
N LYS A 208 -0.04 1.23 -19.46
CA LYS A 208 1.23 1.30 -20.22
C LYS A 208 1.11 0.73 -21.62
N MET A 209 0.42 -0.41 -21.79
CA MET A 209 0.18 -0.99 -23.12
C MET A 209 -0.57 0.00 -24.01
N VAL A 210 -1.62 0.61 -23.49
CA VAL A 210 -2.42 1.63 -24.20
C VAL A 210 -1.60 2.87 -24.49
N TYR A 211 -0.84 3.37 -23.50
CA TYR A 211 0.01 4.56 -23.65
C TYR A 211 1.08 4.38 -24.76
N ASN A 212 1.62 3.17 -24.93
CA ASN A 212 2.64 2.87 -25.93
C ASN A 212 2.06 2.28 -27.23
N ASP A 213 0.73 2.19 -27.36
CA ASP A 213 0.09 1.73 -28.58
C ASP A 213 0.35 2.70 -29.74
N GLN A 214 0.56 2.17 -30.95
CA GLN A 214 0.96 2.93 -32.11
C GLN A 214 -0.15 3.89 -32.59
N GLU A 215 -1.42 3.47 -32.58
CA GLU A 215 -2.56 4.29 -32.99
C GLU A 215 -2.79 5.41 -31.98
N VAL A 216 -2.67 5.10 -30.69
CA VAL A 216 -2.77 6.10 -29.59
C VAL A 216 -1.63 7.12 -29.71
N GLN A 217 -0.42 6.68 -30.07
CA GLN A 217 0.72 7.59 -30.26
C GLN A 217 0.52 8.58 -31.40
N GLN A 218 -0.14 8.15 -32.47
CA GLN A 218 -0.44 9.01 -33.63
C GLN A 218 -1.65 9.92 -33.40
N HIS A 219 -2.57 9.51 -32.51
CA HIS A 219 -3.82 10.23 -32.27
C HIS A 219 -3.66 11.42 -31.34
N PHE A 220 -2.83 11.33 -30.29
CA PHE A 220 -2.66 12.39 -29.30
C PHE A 220 -1.38 13.18 -29.53
N GLU A 221 -1.50 14.53 -29.61
CA GLU A 221 -0.36 15.43 -29.79
C GLU A 221 0.52 15.52 -28.53
N LEU A 222 -0.12 15.41 -27.35
CA LEU A 222 0.56 15.40 -26.06
C LEU A 222 0.20 14.15 -25.28
N LYS A 223 1.20 13.48 -24.71
CA LYS A 223 1.00 12.35 -23.83
C LYS A 223 1.77 12.55 -22.52
N MET A 224 1.05 12.44 -21.43
CA MET A 224 1.57 12.70 -20.10
C MET A 224 1.26 11.52 -19.17
N TRP A 225 2.21 11.20 -18.31
CA TRP A 225 2.06 10.14 -17.31
C TRP A 225 2.42 10.68 -15.93
N HIS A 226 1.49 10.63 -14.99
CA HIS A 226 1.72 11.02 -13.62
C HIS A 226 1.25 9.92 -12.67
N CYS A 227 2.14 9.50 -11.73
CA CYS A 227 1.78 8.63 -10.62
C CYS A 227 1.29 9.50 -9.46
N VAL A 228 0.05 9.29 -9.06
CA VAL A 228 -0.57 10.09 -7.99
C VAL A 228 -0.11 9.57 -6.64
N SER A 229 0.42 10.47 -5.80
CA SER A 229 0.81 10.12 -4.42
C SER A 229 -0.42 9.90 -3.52
N ASP A 230 -0.23 9.16 -2.42
CA ASP A 230 -1.27 8.93 -1.40
C ASP A 230 -1.87 10.27 -0.89
N ASN A 231 -1.04 11.31 -0.82
CA ASN A 231 -1.46 12.68 -0.53
C ASN A 231 -1.67 13.43 -1.86
N PHE A 232 -2.92 13.45 -2.32
CA PHE A 232 -3.27 14.16 -3.54
C PHE A 232 -3.01 15.67 -3.39
N ASP A 233 -1.86 16.12 -3.91
CA ASP A 233 -1.49 17.51 -3.99
C ASP A 233 -1.77 18.05 -5.40
N PHE A 234 -2.78 18.89 -5.48
CA PHE A 234 -3.23 19.51 -6.71
C PHE A 234 -2.16 20.42 -7.35
N ILE A 235 -1.43 21.19 -6.55
CA ILE A 235 -0.37 22.09 -7.03
C ILE A 235 0.79 21.28 -7.61
N ALA A 236 1.21 20.23 -6.90
CA ALA A 236 2.25 19.31 -7.36
C ALA A 236 1.86 18.62 -8.67
N LEU A 237 0.59 18.20 -8.81
CA LEU A 237 0.07 17.60 -10.04
C LEU A 237 0.13 18.60 -11.21
N LEU A 238 -0.32 19.85 -11.04
CA LEU A 238 -0.26 20.87 -12.10
C LEU A 238 1.16 21.16 -12.53
N LYS A 239 2.08 21.32 -11.57
CA LYS A 239 3.51 21.53 -11.87
C LYS A 239 4.07 20.34 -12.65
N SER A 240 3.75 19.11 -12.23
CA SER A 240 4.20 17.91 -12.92
C SER A 240 3.67 17.84 -14.36
N ILE A 241 2.42 18.20 -14.61
CA ILE A 241 1.85 18.24 -15.97
C ILE A 241 2.62 19.29 -16.82
N ILE A 242 2.88 20.47 -16.28
CA ILE A 242 3.66 21.52 -16.97
C ILE A 242 5.06 21.01 -17.29
N GLU A 243 5.75 20.42 -16.33
CA GLU A 243 7.09 19.85 -16.49
C GLU A 243 7.17 18.77 -17.57
N LEU A 244 6.16 17.88 -17.60
CA LEU A 244 6.07 16.83 -18.60
C LEU A 244 5.91 17.39 -20.03
N VAL A 245 5.12 18.47 -20.19
CA VAL A 245 4.89 19.09 -21.51
C VAL A 245 6.11 19.92 -21.95
N VAL A 246 6.73 20.68 -21.03
CA VAL A 246 7.86 21.56 -21.34
C VAL A 246 9.19 20.79 -21.37
N SER A 247 9.23 19.55 -20.87
CA SER A 247 10.45 18.76 -20.67
C SER A 247 11.50 19.51 -19.81
N GLY A 248 11.04 20.29 -18.83
CA GLY A 248 11.87 21.11 -17.97
C GLY A 248 11.21 21.37 -16.62
N ARG A 249 11.99 21.90 -15.67
CA ARG A 249 11.53 22.16 -14.31
C ARG A 249 10.54 23.33 -14.25
N CYS A 250 9.51 23.21 -13.41
CA CYS A 250 8.53 24.26 -13.17
C CYS A 250 8.84 25.00 -11.86
N ASP A 251 9.63 26.07 -11.96
CA ASP A 251 10.02 26.90 -10.78
C ASP A 251 8.97 28.00 -10.48
N MET A 252 7.72 27.80 -10.87
CA MET A 252 6.64 28.77 -10.62
C MET A 252 6.16 28.73 -9.17
N PRO A 253 5.72 29.86 -8.59
CA PRO A 253 5.13 29.90 -7.27
C PRO A 253 3.84 29.09 -7.21
N ASP A 254 3.45 28.65 -5.99
CA ASP A 254 2.29 27.83 -5.72
C ASP A 254 0.96 28.61 -5.82
N MET A 255 0.77 29.33 -6.93
CA MET A 255 -0.42 30.12 -7.23
C MET A 255 -1.20 29.48 -8.39
N ILE A 256 -2.42 29.03 -8.09
CA ILE A 256 -3.28 28.30 -9.05
C ILE A 256 -3.47 29.10 -10.35
N GLU A 257 -3.74 30.38 -10.25
CA GLU A 257 -3.95 31.25 -11.43
C GLU A 257 -2.75 31.35 -12.38
N LEU A 258 -1.54 31.39 -11.81
CA LEU A 258 -0.30 31.41 -12.60
C LEU A 258 -0.03 30.07 -13.26
N LEU A 259 -0.26 28.98 -12.52
CA LEU A 259 -0.13 27.62 -13.03
C LEU A 259 -1.15 27.34 -14.13
N GLN A 260 -2.39 27.84 -13.97
CA GLN A 260 -3.44 27.72 -14.99
C GLN A 260 -3.03 28.44 -16.28
N LYS A 261 -2.62 29.70 -16.21
CA LYS A 261 -2.14 30.46 -17.39
C LYS A 261 -0.97 29.76 -18.07
N LYS A 262 -0.07 29.19 -17.29
CA LYS A 262 1.06 28.44 -17.85
C LYS A 262 0.60 27.17 -18.53
N LEU A 263 -0.34 26.45 -17.93
CA LEU A 263 -0.95 25.24 -18.51
C LEU A 263 -1.66 25.54 -19.83
N GLU A 264 -2.42 26.66 -19.89
CA GLU A 264 -3.06 27.14 -21.13
C GLU A 264 -2.04 27.42 -22.23
N GLN A 265 -0.89 28.02 -21.87
CA GLN A 265 0.18 28.31 -22.85
C GLN A 265 0.84 27.03 -23.39
N VAL A 266 1.08 26.03 -22.53
CA VAL A 266 1.87 24.83 -22.93
C VAL A 266 1.00 23.75 -23.58
N ILE A 267 -0.26 23.59 -23.15
CA ILE A 267 -1.21 22.65 -23.78
C ILE A 267 -1.84 23.28 -25.04
N GLY A 268 -2.26 24.57 -24.98
CA GLY A 268 -2.66 25.35 -26.15
C GLY A 268 -3.75 24.68 -27.00
N GLN A 269 -4.78 24.12 -26.38
CA GLN A 269 -5.89 23.40 -27.05
C GLN A 269 -5.45 22.18 -27.88
N LYS A 270 -4.27 21.63 -27.63
CA LYS A 270 -3.82 20.38 -28.24
C LYS A 270 -4.58 19.19 -27.66
N ARG A 271 -4.80 18.19 -28.49
CA ARG A 271 -5.39 16.93 -28.05
C ARG A 271 -4.37 16.17 -27.20
N PHE A 272 -4.71 15.95 -25.94
CA PHE A 272 -3.82 15.27 -25.02
C PHE A 272 -4.40 13.96 -24.47
N MET A 273 -3.50 13.05 -24.09
CA MET A 273 -3.79 11.94 -23.21
C MET A 273 -2.98 12.10 -21.92
N LEU A 274 -3.68 12.10 -20.77
CA LEU A 274 -3.09 12.14 -19.45
C LEU A 274 -3.40 10.84 -18.72
N VAL A 275 -2.38 10.13 -18.24
CA VAL A 275 -2.56 8.97 -17.35
C VAL A 275 -2.30 9.41 -15.92
N LEU A 276 -3.30 9.26 -15.07
CA LEU A 276 -3.22 9.39 -13.61
C LEU A 276 -3.19 7.98 -13.01
N ASP A 277 -2.02 7.52 -12.62
CA ASP A 277 -1.84 6.15 -12.15
C ASP A 277 -1.92 6.06 -10.63
N ASP A 278 -2.64 5.02 -10.15
CA ASP A 278 -2.86 4.66 -8.75
C ASP A 278 -3.54 5.77 -7.90
N VAL A 279 -4.69 6.26 -8.37
CA VAL A 279 -5.47 7.34 -7.72
C VAL A 279 -6.29 6.78 -6.56
N TRP A 280 -6.12 7.40 -5.37
CA TRP A 280 -6.78 7.01 -4.12
C TRP A 280 -7.70 8.09 -3.53
N ASN A 281 -7.59 9.33 -4.01
CA ASN A 281 -8.30 10.46 -3.43
C ASN A 281 -9.80 10.40 -3.71
N GLU A 282 -10.60 10.28 -2.67
CA GLU A 282 -12.07 10.26 -2.71
C GLU A 282 -12.72 11.63 -2.47
N ASP A 283 -11.94 12.72 -2.45
CA ASP A 283 -12.47 14.08 -2.30
C ASP A 283 -13.01 14.60 -3.64
N GLU A 284 -14.33 14.50 -3.81
CA GLU A 284 -15.05 14.91 -5.01
C GLU A 284 -14.82 16.38 -5.35
N ARG A 285 -14.72 17.26 -4.34
CA ARG A 285 -14.54 18.71 -4.55
C ARG A 285 -13.21 19.03 -5.19
N LYS A 286 -12.14 18.36 -4.83
CA LYS A 286 -10.82 18.56 -5.44
C LYS A 286 -10.83 18.21 -6.94
N TRP A 287 -11.63 17.23 -7.32
CA TRP A 287 -11.79 16.83 -8.72
C TRP A 287 -12.75 17.73 -9.47
N GLU A 288 -14.03 17.82 -9.04
CA GLU A 288 -15.10 18.47 -9.78
C GLU A 288 -14.97 19.99 -9.79
N ASP A 289 -14.54 20.61 -8.69
CA ASP A 289 -14.48 22.06 -8.57
C ASP A 289 -13.18 22.66 -9.09
N VAL A 290 -12.10 21.89 -9.14
CA VAL A 290 -10.77 22.43 -9.42
C VAL A 290 -10.10 21.77 -10.62
N LEU A 291 -9.80 20.47 -10.56
CA LEU A 291 -8.95 19.82 -11.58
C LEU A 291 -9.67 19.61 -12.91
N LYS A 292 -10.88 19.10 -12.87
CA LYS A 292 -11.66 18.80 -14.09
C LYS A 292 -12.00 20.06 -14.91
N PRO A 293 -12.54 21.16 -14.32
CA PRO A 293 -12.78 22.39 -15.07
C PRO A 293 -11.51 22.96 -15.71
N LEU A 294 -10.40 22.90 -14.99
CA LEU A 294 -9.12 23.41 -15.47
C LEU A 294 -8.59 22.58 -16.65
N LEU A 295 -8.58 21.26 -16.56
CA LEU A 295 -8.15 20.40 -17.67
C LEU A 295 -9.11 20.50 -18.87
N CYS A 296 -10.41 20.67 -18.62
CA CYS A 296 -11.40 20.92 -19.68
C CYS A 296 -11.21 22.27 -20.38
N SER A 297 -10.71 23.30 -19.69
CA SER A 297 -10.49 24.63 -20.29
C SER A 297 -9.29 24.67 -21.21
N VAL A 298 -8.27 23.85 -20.97
CA VAL A 298 -7.00 23.87 -21.70
C VAL A 298 -6.90 22.80 -22.78
N GLY A 299 -7.69 21.72 -22.67
CA GLY A 299 -7.62 20.57 -23.57
C GLY A 299 -8.33 20.80 -24.90
N GLY A 300 -7.71 20.35 -25.99
CA GLY A 300 -8.35 20.28 -27.30
C GLY A 300 -9.43 19.18 -27.37
N PRO A 301 -10.33 19.26 -28.38
CA PRO A 301 -11.36 18.24 -28.61
C PRO A 301 -10.78 16.83 -28.72
N GLY A 302 -11.43 15.86 -28.05
CA GLY A 302 -10.98 14.47 -28.03
C GLY A 302 -9.84 14.19 -27.05
N SER A 303 -9.51 15.13 -26.15
CA SER A 303 -8.56 14.88 -25.06
C SER A 303 -9.14 13.89 -24.05
N VAL A 304 -8.29 13.01 -23.52
CA VAL A 304 -8.70 11.94 -22.60
C VAL A 304 -7.77 11.84 -21.39
N ILE A 305 -8.36 11.54 -20.23
CA ILE A 305 -7.66 11.20 -19.00
C ILE A 305 -7.95 9.73 -18.69
N ILE A 306 -6.90 8.92 -18.57
CA ILE A 306 -6.98 7.55 -18.04
C ILE A 306 -6.68 7.62 -16.56
N VAL A 307 -7.54 7.02 -15.75
CA VAL A 307 -7.36 6.94 -14.29
C VAL A 307 -7.27 5.48 -13.89
N THR A 308 -6.16 5.05 -13.30
CA THR A 308 -6.13 3.73 -12.67
C THR A 308 -6.43 3.84 -11.18
N THR A 309 -7.32 3.01 -10.66
CA THR A 309 -7.72 3.03 -9.26
C THR A 309 -8.19 1.66 -8.78
N ARG A 310 -8.16 1.46 -7.47
CA ARG A 310 -8.79 0.30 -6.81
C ARG A 310 -10.17 0.66 -6.26
N SER A 311 -10.47 1.95 -6.06
CA SER A 311 -11.70 2.43 -5.46
C SER A 311 -12.80 2.64 -6.52
N LEU A 312 -13.94 1.95 -6.35
CA LEU A 312 -15.15 2.21 -7.13
C LEU A 312 -15.66 3.65 -6.93
N LYS A 313 -15.47 4.20 -5.73
CA LYS A 313 -15.90 5.55 -5.40
C LYS A 313 -15.07 6.59 -6.17
N VAL A 314 -13.74 6.44 -6.22
CA VAL A 314 -12.88 7.30 -7.06
C VAL A 314 -13.30 7.23 -8.52
N ALA A 315 -13.54 6.03 -9.03
CA ALA A 315 -13.98 5.88 -10.40
C ALA A 315 -15.34 6.52 -10.66
N SER A 316 -16.31 6.40 -9.74
CA SER A 316 -17.63 7.04 -9.88
C SER A 316 -17.57 8.56 -9.85
N ILE A 317 -16.65 9.14 -9.05
CA ILE A 317 -16.43 10.59 -8.99
C ILE A 317 -15.80 11.10 -10.29
N MET A 318 -14.79 10.41 -10.81
CA MET A 318 -13.97 10.93 -11.90
C MET A 318 -14.51 10.60 -13.31
N GLN A 319 -15.32 9.55 -13.45
CA GLN A 319 -15.73 9.04 -14.76
C GLN A 319 -16.57 10.03 -15.58
N THR A 320 -16.30 10.06 -16.87
CA THR A 320 -17.22 10.56 -17.90
C THR A 320 -17.56 9.44 -18.89
N LEU A 321 -16.66 8.49 -19.06
CA LEU A 321 -16.84 7.24 -19.80
C LEU A 321 -17.13 6.10 -18.83
N ARG A 322 -17.76 5.03 -19.36
CA ARG A 322 -18.00 3.82 -18.55
C ARG A 322 -16.67 3.21 -18.11
N PRO A 323 -16.49 2.94 -16.82
CA PRO A 323 -15.24 2.37 -16.32
C PRO A 323 -14.92 1.01 -16.96
N HIS A 324 -13.67 0.81 -17.32
CA HIS A 324 -13.16 -0.49 -17.74
C HIS A 324 -12.79 -1.31 -16.49
N LYS A 325 -13.53 -2.38 -16.26
CA LYS A 325 -13.30 -3.29 -15.13
C LYS A 325 -12.36 -4.39 -15.54
N LEU A 326 -11.18 -4.41 -14.92
CA LEU A 326 -10.15 -5.41 -15.23
C LEU A 326 -10.43 -6.72 -14.49
N ALA A 327 -10.56 -7.81 -15.26
CA ALA A 327 -10.79 -9.14 -14.72
C ALA A 327 -9.47 -9.86 -14.36
N CYS A 328 -9.57 -10.96 -13.61
CA CYS A 328 -8.48 -11.91 -13.42
C CYS A 328 -8.06 -12.53 -14.76
N LEU A 329 -6.81 -13.01 -14.85
CA LEU A 329 -6.34 -13.73 -16.05
C LEU A 329 -7.10 -15.05 -16.22
N SER A 330 -7.20 -15.49 -17.48
CA SER A 330 -7.67 -16.84 -17.81
C SER A 330 -6.77 -17.90 -17.18
N GLU A 331 -7.23 -19.13 -17.10
CA GLU A 331 -6.41 -20.24 -16.61
C GLU A 331 -5.17 -20.45 -17.48
N GLN A 332 -5.32 -20.31 -18.81
CA GLN A 332 -4.21 -20.44 -19.74
C GLN A 332 -3.17 -19.33 -19.57
N ASP A 333 -3.58 -18.07 -19.59
CA ASP A 333 -2.68 -16.92 -19.39
C ASP A 333 -2.00 -16.97 -18.03
N SER A 334 -2.72 -17.42 -17.01
CA SER A 334 -2.20 -17.61 -15.65
C SER A 334 -1.08 -18.64 -15.62
N TRP A 335 -1.27 -19.75 -16.32
CA TRP A 335 -0.25 -20.78 -16.44
C TRP A 335 0.98 -20.27 -17.22
N GLU A 336 0.78 -19.62 -18.35
CA GLU A 336 1.87 -19.10 -19.17
C GLU A 336 2.71 -18.08 -18.40
N LEU A 337 2.07 -17.12 -17.70
CA LEU A 337 2.74 -16.13 -16.87
C LEU A 337 3.54 -16.79 -15.73
N PHE A 338 2.94 -17.77 -15.06
CA PHE A 338 3.59 -18.50 -13.97
C PHE A 338 4.77 -19.31 -14.50
N ALA A 339 4.57 -20.10 -15.58
CA ALA A 339 5.58 -20.97 -16.14
C ALA A 339 6.80 -20.18 -16.63
N GLN A 340 6.59 -19.04 -17.31
CA GLN A 340 7.68 -18.15 -17.71
C GLN A 340 8.57 -17.74 -16.53
N LYS A 341 7.99 -17.53 -15.36
CA LYS A 341 8.73 -17.12 -14.15
C LYS A 341 9.31 -18.31 -13.40
N ALA A 342 8.58 -19.41 -13.29
CA ALA A 342 8.99 -20.57 -12.52
C ALA A 342 10.14 -21.35 -13.19
N TYR A 343 10.15 -21.40 -14.52
CA TYR A 343 11.15 -22.17 -15.30
C TYR A 343 12.23 -21.27 -15.93
N SER A 344 12.35 -19.99 -15.54
CA SER A 344 13.32 -19.04 -16.10
C SER A 344 14.78 -19.43 -15.89
N ASN A 345 15.10 -20.26 -14.91
CA ASN A 345 16.48 -20.68 -14.55
C ASN A 345 16.86 -22.09 -15.07
N GLY A 346 16.20 -22.59 -16.14
CA GLY A 346 16.55 -23.86 -16.76
C GLY A 346 16.06 -25.10 -16.00
N ALA A 347 15.12 -24.93 -15.05
CA ALA A 347 14.37 -26.06 -14.52
C ALA A 347 13.54 -26.63 -15.67
N GLU A 348 13.91 -27.84 -16.12
CA GLU A 348 13.28 -28.45 -17.27
C GLU A 348 11.78 -28.60 -17.04
N GLN A 349 11.00 -28.02 -17.95
CA GLN A 349 9.55 -28.14 -18.04
C GLN A 349 9.08 -29.62 -18.18
N GLU A 350 10.03 -30.53 -18.28
CA GLU A 350 9.82 -31.96 -18.56
C GLU A 350 9.45 -32.81 -17.34
N GLN A 351 9.56 -32.31 -16.13
CA GLN A 351 9.08 -33.08 -14.96
C GLN A 351 7.57 -32.94 -14.81
N ALA A 352 6.82 -33.92 -15.30
CA ALA A 352 5.36 -33.97 -15.24
C ALA A 352 4.79 -33.71 -13.83
N GLU A 353 5.54 -34.10 -12.79
CA GLU A 353 5.15 -33.89 -11.40
C GLU A 353 5.25 -32.40 -11.00
N LEU A 354 6.30 -31.67 -11.39
CA LEU A 354 6.42 -30.22 -11.14
C LEU A 354 5.33 -29.43 -11.89
N VAL A 355 5.01 -29.83 -13.12
CA VAL A 355 3.92 -29.22 -13.88
C VAL A 355 2.57 -29.42 -13.18
N SER A 356 2.31 -30.64 -12.66
CA SER A 356 1.08 -30.94 -11.93
C SER A 356 0.94 -30.10 -10.67
N ILE A 357 2.00 -29.97 -9.86
CA ILE A 357 2.03 -29.12 -8.67
C ILE A 357 1.87 -27.65 -9.05
N GLY A 358 2.60 -27.18 -10.06
CA GLY A 358 2.53 -25.82 -10.56
C GLY A 358 1.11 -25.41 -10.96
N ARG A 359 0.37 -26.27 -11.67
CA ARG A 359 -1.03 -26.01 -12.02
C ARG A 359 -1.93 -25.87 -10.79
N ARG A 360 -1.73 -26.67 -9.74
CA ARG A 360 -2.49 -26.52 -8.48
C ARG A 360 -2.17 -25.20 -7.77
N ILE A 361 -0.90 -24.78 -7.80
CA ILE A 361 -0.48 -23.47 -7.23
C ILE A 361 -1.11 -22.33 -8.05
N VAL A 362 -1.09 -22.40 -9.39
CA VAL A 362 -1.72 -21.41 -10.28
C VAL A 362 -3.22 -21.29 -9.96
N ASN A 363 -3.92 -22.40 -9.75
CA ASN A 363 -5.33 -22.39 -9.37
C ASN A 363 -5.58 -21.70 -8.02
N LYS A 364 -4.65 -21.81 -7.07
CA LYS A 364 -4.72 -21.07 -5.80
C LYS A 364 -4.51 -19.56 -5.98
N CYS A 365 -3.76 -19.12 -6.98
CA CYS A 365 -3.54 -17.71 -7.29
C CYS A 365 -4.73 -17.01 -7.95
N LYS A 366 -5.80 -17.75 -8.34
CA LYS A 366 -7.06 -17.19 -8.87
C LYS A 366 -6.91 -16.18 -10.00
N GLY A 367 -5.91 -16.35 -10.87
CA GLY A 367 -5.67 -15.47 -12.01
C GLY A 367 -5.14 -14.08 -11.67
N VAL A 368 -4.63 -13.86 -10.45
CA VAL A 368 -4.02 -12.58 -10.05
C VAL A 368 -2.57 -12.50 -10.51
N PRO A 369 -2.22 -11.62 -11.50
CA PRO A 369 -0.87 -11.58 -12.10
C PRO A 369 0.26 -11.39 -11.10
N LEU A 370 0.07 -10.55 -10.09
CA LEU A 370 1.09 -10.32 -9.06
C LEU A 370 1.36 -11.57 -8.24
N ALA A 371 0.31 -12.31 -7.86
CA ALA A 371 0.44 -13.58 -7.13
C ALA A 371 1.18 -14.62 -7.98
N LEU A 372 0.80 -14.75 -9.25
CA LEU A 372 1.43 -15.68 -10.20
C LEU A 372 2.91 -15.38 -10.40
N LYS A 373 3.28 -14.11 -10.60
CA LYS A 373 4.68 -13.67 -10.73
C LYS A 373 5.49 -13.93 -9.46
N THR A 374 4.91 -13.64 -8.29
CA THR A 374 5.58 -13.84 -7.01
C THR A 374 5.81 -15.33 -6.74
N MET A 375 4.80 -16.16 -6.98
CA MET A 375 4.89 -17.61 -6.80
C MET A 375 5.84 -18.24 -7.81
N GLY A 376 5.76 -17.87 -9.09
CA GLY A 376 6.68 -18.35 -10.12
C GLY A 376 8.13 -17.96 -9.82
N GLY A 377 8.37 -16.70 -9.43
CA GLY A 377 9.70 -16.23 -9.05
C GLY A 377 10.25 -16.89 -7.79
N LEU A 378 9.40 -17.22 -6.81
CA LEU A 378 9.79 -17.99 -5.63
C LEU A 378 10.23 -19.40 -6.04
N LEU A 379 9.41 -20.08 -6.84
CA LEU A 379 9.62 -21.47 -7.24
C LEU A 379 10.79 -21.64 -8.21
N SER A 380 11.17 -20.61 -8.96
CA SER A 380 12.35 -20.64 -9.83
C SER A 380 13.66 -20.90 -9.08
N SER A 381 13.68 -20.68 -7.76
CA SER A 381 14.85 -20.96 -6.91
C SER A 381 14.89 -22.38 -6.37
N TYR A 382 13.86 -23.19 -6.60
CA TYR A 382 13.72 -24.55 -6.08
C TYR A 382 13.64 -25.56 -7.24
N GLN A 383 14.49 -26.61 -7.16
CA GLN A 383 14.55 -27.64 -8.21
C GLN A 383 13.89 -28.97 -7.80
N GLN A 384 13.63 -29.14 -6.49
CA GLN A 384 13.13 -30.42 -5.98
C GLN A 384 11.61 -30.41 -5.85
N VAL A 385 10.99 -31.52 -6.24
CA VAL A 385 9.52 -31.74 -6.13
C VAL A 385 9.01 -31.56 -4.71
N GLN A 386 9.79 -31.98 -3.71
CA GLN A 386 9.42 -31.90 -2.30
C GLN A 386 9.29 -30.45 -1.82
N GLU A 387 10.13 -29.53 -2.31
CA GLU A 387 10.06 -28.11 -1.99
C GLU A 387 8.81 -27.46 -2.57
N TRP A 388 8.44 -27.83 -3.80
CA TRP A 388 7.22 -27.35 -4.44
C TRP A 388 5.96 -27.85 -3.73
N LYS A 389 5.95 -29.14 -3.28
CA LYS A 389 4.86 -29.68 -2.46
C LYS A 389 4.70 -28.96 -1.13
N ALA A 390 5.80 -28.68 -0.44
CA ALA A 390 5.76 -27.92 0.80
C ALA A 390 5.20 -26.50 0.64
N ILE A 391 5.47 -25.85 -0.52
CA ILE A 391 4.91 -24.54 -0.83
C ILE A 391 3.43 -24.66 -1.21
N GLU A 392 3.05 -25.70 -1.97
CA GLU A 392 1.65 -25.97 -2.30
C GLU A 392 0.78 -26.23 -1.07
N GLU A 393 1.28 -26.97 -0.08
CA GLU A 393 0.56 -27.31 1.16
C GLU A 393 0.37 -26.10 2.08
N ASN A 394 1.21 -25.06 1.95
CA ASN A 394 1.03 -23.84 2.69
C ASN A 394 -0.20 -23.05 2.18
N ASP A 395 -0.87 -22.37 3.10
CA ASP A 395 -2.19 -21.74 2.93
C ASP A 395 -2.14 -20.46 2.07
N ILE A 396 -1.73 -20.60 0.79
CA ILE A 396 -1.71 -19.52 -0.21
C ILE A 396 -3.13 -19.12 -0.60
N GLY A 397 -4.07 -20.07 -0.49
CA GLY A 397 -5.41 -19.96 -1.06
C GLY A 397 -6.44 -19.23 -0.19
N ASP A 398 -6.34 -19.27 1.12
CA ASP A 398 -7.34 -18.62 1.99
C ASP A 398 -7.24 -17.09 1.96
N SER A 399 -6.05 -16.55 1.70
CA SER A 399 -5.84 -15.12 1.49
C SER A 399 -6.43 -14.60 0.17
N VAL A 400 -6.69 -15.47 -0.81
CA VAL A 400 -7.21 -15.09 -2.14
C VAL A 400 -8.69 -15.49 -2.30
N ARG A 401 -9.21 -16.40 -1.48
CA ARG A 401 -10.59 -16.95 -1.60
C ARG A 401 -11.72 -15.91 -1.43
N GLY A 402 -11.47 -14.80 -0.73
CA GLY A 402 -12.46 -13.73 -0.57
C GLY A 402 -12.41 -12.65 -1.65
N LEU A 403 -11.52 -12.77 -2.63
CA LEU A 403 -11.18 -11.68 -3.54
C LEU A 403 -11.87 -11.74 -4.91
N CYS A 404 -12.33 -12.91 -5.34
CA CYS A 404 -13.02 -13.08 -6.62
C CYS A 404 -14.43 -13.63 -6.40
N ASP A 405 -15.43 -13.01 -7.03
CA ASP A 405 -16.78 -13.57 -7.14
C ASP A 405 -16.83 -14.70 -8.19
N GLU A 406 -18.00 -15.38 -8.31
CA GLU A 406 -18.19 -16.46 -9.27
C GLU A 406 -18.06 -16.04 -10.74
N GLN A 407 -18.01 -14.72 -11.02
CA GLN A 407 -17.81 -14.13 -12.35
C GLN A 407 -16.36 -13.70 -12.60
N GLY A 408 -15.43 -13.99 -11.67
CA GLY A 408 -14.01 -13.59 -11.75
C GLY A 408 -13.78 -12.10 -11.39
N TYR A 409 -14.79 -11.43 -10.86
CA TYR A 409 -14.70 -10.06 -10.41
C TYR A 409 -14.19 -9.99 -8.97
N VAL A 410 -13.21 -9.13 -8.74
CA VAL A 410 -12.62 -8.93 -7.41
C VAL A 410 -13.17 -7.66 -6.80
N ASP A 411 -13.64 -7.73 -5.54
CA ASP A 411 -14.10 -6.56 -4.82
C ASP A 411 -12.95 -5.55 -4.65
N PRO A 412 -13.03 -4.37 -5.28
CA PRO A 412 -11.97 -3.37 -5.25
C PRO A 412 -11.81 -2.68 -3.89
N THR A 413 -12.73 -2.89 -2.94
CA THR A 413 -12.68 -2.28 -1.60
C THR A 413 -11.74 -3.03 -0.65
N MET A 414 -11.27 -4.23 -1.05
CA MET A 414 -10.30 -4.96 -0.24
C MET A 414 -8.89 -4.42 -0.43
N ASP A 415 -8.36 -3.76 0.61
CA ASP A 415 -6.97 -3.31 0.71
C ASP A 415 -6.03 -4.49 0.91
N GLY A 416 -5.54 -5.05 -0.20
CA GLY A 416 -4.62 -6.18 -0.14
C GLY A 416 -3.16 -5.77 -0.37
N LYS A 417 -2.32 -5.94 0.62
CA LYS A 417 -0.85 -5.85 0.50
C LYS A 417 -0.23 -7.23 0.68
N TRP A 418 0.60 -7.64 -0.26
CA TRP A 418 1.37 -8.87 -0.15
C TRP A 418 2.63 -8.61 0.68
N PHE A 419 2.79 -9.34 1.79
CA PHE A 419 4.00 -9.31 2.61
C PHE A 419 4.67 -10.68 2.63
N TYR A 420 5.98 -10.66 2.52
CA TYR A 420 6.84 -11.82 2.65
C TYR A 420 7.47 -11.79 4.04
N SER A 421 7.13 -12.72 4.92
CA SER A 421 7.79 -12.88 6.21
C SER A 421 8.67 -14.13 6.21
N ARG A 422 9.89 -13.97 6.67
CA ARG A 422 10.83 -15.06 6.90
C ARG A 422 10.81 -15.37 8.39
N GLU A 423 10.26 -16.51 8.79
CA GLU A 423 10.42 -17.01 10.15
C GLU A 423 11.69 -17.89 10.17
N GLU A 424 12.69 -17.49 10.93
CA GLU A 424 13.84 -18.30 11.26
C GLU A 424 13.49 -19.17 12.47
N THR A 425 13.18 -20.45 12.24
CA THR A 425 13.20 -21.47 13.28
C THR A 425 14.43 -22.36 13.09
N ASN A 426 15.15 -22.59 14.17
CA ASN A 426 16.37 -23.38 14.23
C ASN A 426 16.22 -24.75 13.54
N GLY A 427 17.03 -24.98 12.49
CA GLY A 427 17.30 -26.28 11.91
C GLY A 427 16.19 -26.78 10.97
N ILE A 428 16.39 -26.57 9.66
CA ILE A 428 15.72 -27.27 8.57
C ILE A 428 14.18 -27.27 8.66
N ASP A 429 13.56 -26.11 8.61
CA ASP A 429 12.16 -26.00 8.21
C ASP A 429 11.89 -24.60 7.66
N ILE A 430 11.72 -24.52 6.34
CA ILE A 430 11.43 -23.26 5.66
C ILE A 430 9.91 -23.06 5.70
N LYS A 431 9.37 -22.64 6.83
CA LYS A 431 8.00 -22.13 6.89
C LYS A 431 8.00 -20.65 6.50
N ARG A 432 7.81 -20.40 5.21
CA ARG A 432 7.59 -19.05 4.67
C ARG A 432 6.10 -18.84 4.55
N ARG A 433 5.50 -17.96 5.35
CA ARG A 433 4.11 -17.56 5.20
C ARG A 433 4.02 -16.36 4.29
N ILE A 434 3.22 -16.46 3.23
CA ILE A 434 2.82 -15.34 2.39
C ILE A 434 1.46 -14.87 2.91
N HIS A 435 1.41 -13.65 3.43
CA HIS A 435 0.17 -13.06 3.92
C HIS A 435 -0.31 -11.98 2.95
N PHE A 436 -1.62 -11.99 2.71
CA PHE A 436 -2.35 -10.91 2.07
C PHE A 436 -3.00 -10.05 3.15
N ARG A 437 -2.77 -8.75 3.14
CA ARG A 437 -3.37 -7.81 4.08
C ARG A 437 -3.91 -6.59 3.35
#